data_07a2ae2ba7fd36ee5d8c16a63fc03c39
#
_entry.id   07a2ae2ba7fd36ee5d8c16a63fc03c39
#
_cell.length_a   1.000
_cell.length_b   1.000
_cell.length_c   1.000
_cell.angle_alpha   90.00
_cell.angle_beta   90.00
_cell.angle_gamma   90.00
#
_symmetry.space_group_name_H-M   'P 1'
#
loop_
_entity.id
_entity.type
_entity.pdbx_description
1 polymer ?
#
loop_
_entity_poly.entity_id
_entity_poly.type
_entity_poly.pdbx_seq_one_letter_code
_entity_poly.pdbx_strand_id
1 'polypeptide(L)'
;MRQTISCAIVVLNEEQNIRECLDSARWMDEIIVVDAFSQDRTVEICREFTQRIVQRPWRGFGVQKNFAIDQAKSDWVFILDADERITPELRGEIEAVLSSSVPDGPVAYYLPRKNYFYGKWIRWAGCYPDTQLRLFRRGAGRLDDAEPHNKFIFQGRSAHLSEPLDHYTERTIADHFRKFNNFTTLAAQERAKTKRSVHWFDLAFRPFLTFWKYYARRQGFREGMHGFLISVFASMYTFVKYAKLWESLRQRQQLTNGKG
;
A
#
# COMPACT_ATOMS: atom_id res chain seq x y z
N MET A 1 -19.28 -23.68 12.41
CA MET A 1 -19.84 -22.51 11.69
C MET A 1 -18.70 -21.77 11.01
N ARG A 2 -18.88 -21.21 9.81
CA ARG A 2 -17.89 -20.33 9.17
C ARG A 2 -17.68 -19.08 10.02
N GLN A 3 -16.43 -18.69 10.23
CA GLN A 3 -16.08 -17.43 10.87
C GLN A 3 -16.40 -16.25 9.94
N THR A 4 -16.76 -15.11 10.53
CA THR A 4 -17.14 -13.90 9.80
C THR A 4 -15.93 -13.05 9.42
N ILE A 5 -16.05 -12.22 8.36
CA ILE A 5 -14.98 -11.38 7.85
C ILE A 5 -15.47 -9.97 7.51
N SER A 6 -14.73 -8.95 7.98
CA SER A 6 -14.92 -7.55 7.63
C SER A 6 -13.86 -7.09 6.62
N CYS A 7 -14.27 -6.37 5.58
CA CYS A 7 -13.37 -5.64 4.68
C CYS A 7 -13.19 -4.21 5.18
N ALA A 8 -11.95 -3.79 5.44
CA ALA A 8 -11.60 -2.44 5.85
C ALA A 8 -10.89 -1.71 4.71
N ILE A 9 -11.51 -0.64 4.21
CA ILE A 9 -11.05 0.12 3.04
C ILE A 9 -10.87 1.59 3.43
N VAL A 10 -9.76 2.20 3.01
CA VAL A 10 -9.51 3.64 3.14
C VAL A 10 -9.44 4.26 1.76
N VAL A 11 -10.15 5.37 1.55
CA VAL A 11 -10.26 6.00 0.23
C VAL A 11 -10.03 7.52 0.28
N LEU A 12 -9.50 8.05 -0.84
CA LEU A 12 -9.44 9.48 -1.15
C LEU A 12 -9.37 9.65 -2.68
N ASN A 13 -10.45 10.10 -3.30
CA ASN A 13 -10.56 10.33 -4.74
C ASN A 13 -10.20 9.09 -5.59
N GLU A 14 -10.95 8.01 -5.37
CA GLU A 14 -10.75 6.70 -6.00
C GLU A 14 -11.93 6.27 -6.88
N GLU A 15 -12.71 7.22 -7.45
CA GLU A 15 -13.89 6.92 -8.28
C GLU A 15 -13.61 5.95 -9.43
N GLN A 16 -12.38 5.97 -9.97
CA GLN A 16 -11.98 5.09 -11.07
C GLN A 16 -11.69 3.65 -10.64
N ASN A 17 -11.43 3.43 -9.35
CA ASN A 17 -10.97 2.14 -8.82
C ASN A 17 -12.00 1.48 -7.90
N ILE A 18 -12.70 2.29 -7.10
CA ILE A 18 -13.44 1.79 -5.94
C ILE A 18 -14.58 0.82 -6.29
N ARG A 19 -15.24 0.97 -7.44
CA ARG A 19 -16.35 0.08 -7.84
C ARG A 19 -15.89 -1.36 -7.96
N GLU A 20 -14.87 -1.62 -8.76
CA GLU A 20 -14.34 -2.97 -8.98
C GLU A 20 -13.70 -3.55 -7.70
N CYS A 21 -13.11 -2.70 -6.85
CA CYS A 21 -12.62 -3.09 -5.53
C CYS A 21 -13.76 -3.63 -4.66
N LEU A 22 -14.83 -2.87 -4.51
CA LEU A 22 -16.00 -3.24 -3.70
C LEU A 22 -16.73 -4.45 -4.26
N ASP A 23 -16.86 -4.57 -5.60
CA ASP A 23 -17.45 -5.77 -6.24
C ASP A 23 -16.66 -7.03 -5.88
N SER A 24 -15.32 -6.96 -5.86
CA SER A 24 -14.48 -8.10 -5.49
C SER A 24 -14.59 -8.51 -4.01
N ALA A 25 -15.04 -7.59 -3.14
CA ALA A 25 -15.21 -7.82 -1.71
C ALA A 25 -16.68 -8.07 -1.28
N ARG A 26 -17.64 -8.01 -2.21
CA ARG A 26 -19.10 -8.08 -1.92
C ARG A 26 -19.55 -9.35 -1.18
N TRP A 27 -18.78 -10.43 -1.25
CA TRP A 27 -19.04 -11.71 -0.57
C TRP A 27 -18.69 -11.69 0.93
N MET A 28 -17.96 -10.68 1.41
CA MET A 28 -17.62 -10.52 2.82
C MET A 28 -18.83 -10.10 3.65
N ASP A 29 -18.83 -10.45 4.93
CA ASP A 29 -19.99 -10.22 5.81
C ASP A 29 -20.19 -8.74 6.13
N GLU A 30 -19.11 -7.93 6.02
CA GLU A 30 -19.14 -6.50 6.33
C GLU A 30 -18.11 -5.75 5.47
N ILE A 31 -18.52 -4.59 4.94
CA ILE A 31 -17.63 -3.65 4.25
C ILE A 31 -17.64 -2.32 4.98
N ILE A 32 -16.47 -1.84 5.38
CA ILE A 32 -16.25 -0.58 6.09
C ILE A 32 -15.40 0.32 5.21
N VAL A 33 -15.89 1.51 4.90
CA VAL A 33 -15.17 2.52 4.13
C VAL A 33 -14.85 3.72 5.00
N VAL A 34 -13.58 4.10 5.05
CA VAL A 34 -13.12 5.35 5.69
C VAL A 34 -12.67 6.30 4.59
N ASP A 35 -13.48 7.31 4.35
CA ASP A 35 -13.24 8.32 3.33
C ASP A 35 -12.54 9.56 3.90
N ALA A 36 -11.51 10.03 3.22
CA ALA A 36 -10.73 11.20 3.62
C ALA A 36 -11.25 12.50 2.99
N PHE A 37 -12.57 12.67 2.88
CA PHE A 37 -13.28 13.76 2.22
C PHE A 37 -13.02 13.82 0.72
N SER A 38 -13.26 12.73 0.01
CA SER A 38 -13.22 12.67 -1.45
C SER A 38 -14.10 13.73 -2.10
N GLN A 39 -13.59 14.34 -3.17
CA GLN A 39 -14.25 15.41 -3.92
C GLN A 39 -14.83 14.92 -5.26
N ASP A 40 -14.62 13.64 -5.58
CA ASP A 40 -15.12 12.94 -6.75
C ASP A 40 -16.32 12.03 -6.37
N ARG A 41 -16.71 11.13 -7.24
CA ARG A 41 -17.84 10.22 -7.03
C ARG A 41 -17.54 9.03 -6.12
N THR A 42 -16.38 9.00 -5.45
CA THR A 42 -15.96 7.87 -4.60
C THR A 42 -17.03 7.50 -3.57
N VAL A 43 -17.51 8.47 -2.79
CA VAL A 43 -18.51 8.23 -1.73
C VAL A 43 -19.88 7.82 -2.30
N GLU A 44 -20.28 8.40 -3.42
CA GLU A 44 -21.52 8.02 -4.14
C GLU A 44 -21.47 6.54 -4.51
N ILE A 45 -20.37 6.09 -5.13
CA ILE A 45 -20.17 4.69 -5.52
C ILE A 45 -20.15 3.77 -4.29
N CYS A 46 -19.46 4.16 -3.21
CA CYS A 46 -19.38 3.35 -1.99
C CYS A 46 -20.78 3.08 -1.37
N ARG A 47 -21.71 4.04 -1.45
CA ARG A 47 -23.06 3.91 -0.93
C ARG A 47 -23.91 2.83 -1.62
N GLU A 48 -23.54 2.41 -2.83
CA GLU A 48 -24.17 1.30 -3.53
C GLU A 48 -23.83 -0.07 -2.90
N PHE A 49 -22.76 -0.14 -2.10
CA PHE A 49 -22.24 -1.39 -1.53
C PHE A 49 -22.38 -1.47 -0.01
N THR A 50 -22.29 -0.35 0.69
CA THR A 50 -22.33 -0.32 2.15
C THR A 50 -22.90 0.99 2.69
N GLN A 51 -23.59 0.91 3.86
CA GLN A 51 -23.97 2.07 4.64
C GLN A 51 -22.92 2.45 5.70
N ARG A 52 -21.86 1.65 5.86
CA ARG A 52 -20.80 1.86 6.85
C ARG A 52 -19.67 2.69 6.26
N ILE A 53 -19.97 3.95 5.98
CA ILE A 53 -19.02 4.94 5.45
C ILE A 53 -18.79 6.01 6.52
N VAL A 54 -17.53 6.21 6.90
CA VAL A 54 -17.12 7.23 7.87
C VAL A 54 -16.20 8.22 7.19
N GLN A 55 -16.58 9.50 7.20
CA GLN A 55 -15.72 10.56 6.68
C GLN A 55 -14.89 11.18 7.81
N ARG A 56 -13.57 11.28 7.61
CA ARG A 56 -12.65 11.90 8.56
C ARG A 56 -11.41 12.48 7.87
N PRO A 57 -10.79 13.53 8.44
CA PRO A 57 -9.57 14.11 7.87
C PRO A 57 -8.44 13.06 7.77
N TRP A 58 -7.66 13.17 6.71
CA TRP A 58 -6.45 12.36 6.55
C TRP A 58 -5.43 12.65 7.65
N ARG A 59 -4.96 11.60 8.33
CA ARG A 59 -3.95 11.69 9.41
C ARG A 59 -2.76 10.75 9.21
N GLY A 60 -2.61 10.19 8.02
CA GLY A 60 -1.61 9.18 7.68
C GLY A 60 -2.23 7.82 7.38
N PHE A 61 -1.50 7.00 6.61
CA PHE A 61 -2.00 5.68 6.16
C PHE A 61 -2.30 4.74 7.33
N GLY A 62 -1.35 4.60 8.27
CA GLY A 62 -1.51 3.73 9.43
C GLY A 62 -2.69 4.16 10.32
N VAL A 63 -2.82 5.45 10.59
CA VAL A 63 -3.91 6.00 11.43
C VAL A 63 -5.27 5.79 10.79
N GLN A 64 -5.39 5.98 9.45
CA GLN A 64 -6.65 5.77 8.75
C GLN A 64 -7.03 4.28 8.69
N LYS A 65 -6.08 3.41 8.35
CA LYS A 65 -6.31 1.96 8.31
C LYS A 65 -6.64 1.41 9.69
N ASN A 66 -5.92 1.81 10.74
CA ASN A 66 -6.24 1.41 12.11
C ASN A 66 -7.64 1.82 12.53
N PHE A 67 -8.07 3.02 12.15
CA PHE A 67 -9.44 3.46 12.41
C PHE A 67 -10.47 2.58 11.70
N ALA A 68 -10.23 2.21 10.43
CA ALA A 68 -11.12 1.30 9.70
C ALA A 68 -11.15 -0.10 10.36
N ILE A 69 -10.00 -0.62 10.78
CA ILE A 69 -9.88 -1.88 11.54
C ILE A 69 -10.69 -1.85 12.83
N ASP A 70 -10.64 -0.75 13.58
CA ASP A 70 -11.36 -0.58 14.85
C ASP A 70 -12.89 -0.58 14.67
N GLN A 71 -13.39 -0.25 13.46
CA GLN A 71 -14.82 -0.32 13.15
C GLN A 71 -15.29 -1.76 12.83
N ALA A 72 -14.38 -2.71 12.60
CA ALA A 72 -14.72 -4.09 12.24
C ALA A 72 -15.38 -4.84 13.41
N LYS A 73 -16.44 -5.60 13.10
CA LYS A 73 -17.20 -6.39 14.08
C LYS A 73 -17.01 -7.90 13.90
N SER A 74 -16.58 -8.33 12.71
CA SER A 74 -16.39 -9.74 12.36
C SER A 74 -15.19 -10.37 13.08
N ASP A 75 -15.05 -11.69 13.02
CA ASP A 75 -13.96 -12.44 13.62
C ASP A 75 -12.60 -12.17 12.97
N TRP A 76 -12.64 -11.91 11.66
CA TRP A 76 -11.49 -11.59 10.83
C TRP A 76 -11.63 -10.23 10.17
N VAL A 77 -10.49 -9.61 9.89
CA VAL A 77 -10.40 -8.34 9.14
C VAL A 77 -9.50 -8.56 7.93
N PHE A 78 -9.99 -8.10 6.77
CA PHE A 78 -9.21 -7.99 5.54
C PHE A 78 -8.99 -6.51 5.21
N ILE A 79 -7.75 -6.07 5.13
CA ILE A 79 -7.42 -4.72 4.63
C ILE A 79 -7.33 -4.79 3.11
N LEU A 80 -8.12 -3.97 2.43
CA LEU A 80 -8.14 -3.86 0.98
C LEU A 80 -7.91 -2.40 0.58
N ASP A 81 -6.96 -2.15 -0.31
CA ASP A 81 -6.75 -0.82 -0.87
C ASP A 81 -7.67 -0.62 -2.10
N ALA A 82 -8.09 0.60 -2.39
CA ALA A 82 -9.08 0.89 -3.43
C ALA A 82 -8.64 0.43 -4.84
N ASP A 83 -7.35 0.36 -5.08
CA ASP A 83 -6.74 -0.10 -6.32
C ASP A 83 -6.41 -1.61 -6.34
N GLU A 84 -6.94 -2.38 -5.36
CA GLU A 84 -6.78 -3.83 -5.26
C GLU A 84 -8.08 -4.58 -5.59
N ARG A 85 -7.95 -5.84 -6.07
CA ARG A 85 -9.07 -6.75 -6.41
C ARG A 85 -8.79 -8.14 -5.86
N ILE A 86 -9.76 -8.70 -5.15
CA ILE A 86 -9.72 -10.09 -4.68
C ILE A 86 -10.10 -10.99 -5.84
N THR A 87 -9.19 -11.88 -6.25
CA THR A 87 -9.47 -12.87 -7.31
C THR A 87 -10.39 -13.97 -6.80
N PRO A 88 -11.14 -14.67 -7.67
CA PRO A 88 -11.98 -15.81 -7.27
C PRO A 88 -11.17 -16.90 -6.56
N GLU A 89 -9.93 -17.15 -6.98
CA GLU A 89 -9.01 -18.12 -6.39
C GLU A 89 -8.60 -17.71 -4.97
N LEU A 90 -8.21 -16.46 -4.78
CA LEU A 90 -7.88 -15.91 -3.46
C LEU A 90 -9.10 -15.94 -2.53
N ARG A 91 -10.29 -15.62 -3.05
CA ARG A 91 -11.54 -15.75 -2.28
C ARG A 91 -11.72 -17.18 -1.78
N GLY A 92 -11.56 -18.20 -2.64
CA GLY A 92 -11.68 -19.62 -2.24
C GLY A 92 -10.71 -20.00 -1.13
N GLU A 93 -9.46 -19.50 -1.20
CA GLU A 93 -8.45 -19.75 -0.17
C GLU A 93 -8.80 -19.07 1.16
N ILE A 94 -9.31 -17.83 1.12
CA ILE A 94 -9.78 -17.12 2.31
C ILE A 94 -11.00 -17.85 2.93
N GLU A 95 -11.98 -18.26 2.13
CA GLU A 95 -13.16 -19.02 2.61
C GLU A 95 -12.75 -20.35 3.29
N ALA A 96 -11.70 -21.01 2.80
CA ALA A 96 -11.12 -22.18 3.45
C ALA A 96 -10.54 -21.85 4.83
N VAL A 97 -9.82 -20.74 4.97
CA VAL A 97 -9.32 -20.24 6.26
C VAL A 97 -10.47 -19.97 7.23
N LEU A 98 -11.54 -19.27 6.78
CA LEU A 98 -12.70 -18.95 7.60
C LEU A 98 -13.49 -20.18 8.05
N SER A 99 -13.41 -21.26 7.30
CA SER A 99 -14.08 -22.51 7.61
C SER A 99 -13.27 -23.42 8.52
N SER A 100 -11.97 -23.18 8.63
CA SER A 100 -11.08 -23.99 9.46
C SER A 100 -11.13 -23.51 10.93
N SER A 101 -11.40 -24.47 11.84
CA SER A 101 -11.38 -24.24 13.29
C SER A 101 -10.13 -24.92 13.87
N VAL A 102 -8.95 -24.45 13.49
CA VAL A 102 -7.69 -24.99 14.05
C VAL A 102 -7.41 -24.26 15.38
N PRO A 103 -7.45 -24.97 16.52
CA PRO A 103 -6.99 -24.42 17.79
C PRO A 103 -5.53 -23.95 17.64
N ASP A 104 -5.19 -22.77 18.16
CA ASP A 104 -3.86 -22.17 18.04
C ASP A 104 -3.34 -21.99 16.59
N GLY A 105 -4.26 -21.85 15.64
CA GLY A 105 -3.96 -21.57 14.23
C GLY A 105 -3.33 -20.19 14.02
N PRO A 106 -2.89 -19.88 12.78
CA PRO A 106 -2.38 -18.56 12.44
C PRO A 106 -3.40 -17.46 12.74
N VAL A 107 -2.92 -16.34 13.27
CA VAL A 107 -3.74 -15.16 13.56
C VAL A 107 -3.64 -14.11 12.45
N ALA A 108 -2.70 -14.27 11.52
CA ALA A 108 -2.46 -13.34 10.41
C ALA A 108 -1.95 -14.09 9.19
N TYR A 109 -2.32 -13.60 8.01
CA TYR A 109 -1.92 -14.18 6.73
C TYR A 109 -1.34 -13.12 5.82
N TYR A 110 -0.19 -13.46 5.25
CA TYR A 110 0.43 -12.76 4.15
C TYR A 110 -0.05 -13.34 2.83
N LEU A 111 -0.19 -12.49 1.82
CA LEU A 111 -0.52 -12.92 0.47
C LEU A 111 0.29 -12.13 -0.57
N PRO A 112 0.60 -12.73 -1.73
CA PRO A 112 1.30 -12.05 -2.81
C PRO A 112 0.37 -11.09 -3.55
N ARG A 113 0.92 -9.98 -4.10
CA ARG A 113 0.19 -9.09 -4.99
C ARG A 113 0.74 -9.19 -6.42
N LYS A 114 -0.14 -9.22 -7.39
CA LYS A 114 0.17 -9.03 -8.81
C LYS A 114 0.07 -7.55 -9.12
N ASN A 115 1.21 -6.89 -9.28
CA ASN A 115 1.25 -5.46 -9.56
C ASN A 115 1.10 -5.20 -11.06
N TYR A 116 0.05 -4.44 -11.45
CA TYR A 116 -0.21 -4.01 -12.82
C TYR A 116 0.25 -2.56 -12.99
N PHE A 117 1.16 -2.33 -13.92
CA PHE A 117 1.62 -1.00 -14.32
C PHE A 117 1.23 -0.75 -15.77
N TYR A 118 0.50 0.32 -16.02
CA TYR A 118 0.09 0.75 -17.37
C TYR A 118 -0.58 -0.38 -18.15
N GLY A 119 -1.50 -1.11 -17.50
CA GLY A 119 -2.28 -2.21 -18.08
C GLY A 119 -1.57 -3.55 -18.19
N LYS A 120 -0.31 -3.68 -17.75
CA LYS A 120 0.45 -4.94 -17.80
C LYS A 120 0.81 -5.43 -16.40
N TRP A 121 0.57 -6.72 -16.11
CA TRP A 121 1.15 -7.39 -14.96
C TRP A 121 2.66 -7.49 -15.07
N ILE A 122 3.37 -7.01 -14.06
CA ILE A 122 4.83 -7.02 -13.99
C ILE A 122 5.31 -8.13 -13.04
N ARG A 123 5.92 -9.14 -13.61
CA ARG A 123 6.48 -10.27 -12.85
C ARG A 123 7.89 -9.98 -12.34
N TRP A 124 8.69 -9.30 -13.15
CA TRP A 124 10.09 -9.01 -12.89
C TRP A 124 10.30 -7.61 -12.30
N ALA A 125 11.51 -7.09 -12.33
CA ALA A 125 11.87 -5.80 -11.74
C ALA A 125 11.59 -5.72 -10.23
N GLY A 126 11.43 -6.85 -9.53
CA GLY A 126 11.12 -6.90 -8.12
C GLY A 126 9.69 -6.52 -7.76
N CYS A 127 8.78 -6.63 -8.72
CA CYS A 127 7.36 -6.34 -8.53
C CYS A 127 6.55 -7.57 -8.08
N TYR A 128 7.11 -8.80 -8.20
CA TYR A 128 6.45 -10.02 -7.76
C TYR A 128 7.48 -11.02 -7.19
N PRO A 129 7.14 -11.81 -6.14
CA PRO A 129 5.98 -11.61 -5.27
C PRO A 129 6.17 -10.36 -4.38
N ASP A 130 5.15 -9.51 -4.36
CA ASP A 130 5.07 -8.39 -3.41
C ASP A 130 4.14 -8.82 -2.27
N THR A 131 4.72 -9.43 -1.25
CA THR A 131 3.96 -10.08 -0.18
C THR A 131 3.53 -9.05 0.88
N GLN A 132 2.22 -9.01 1.14
CA GLN A 132 1.60 -8.09 2.11
C GLN A 132 0.74 -8.86 3.12
N LEU A 133 0.71 -8.40 4.37
CA LEU A 133 -0.25 -8.88 5.35
C LEU A 133 -1.59 -8.19 5.08
N ARG A 134 -2.63 -8.98 4.81
CA ARG A 134 -3.97 -8.47 4.47
C ARG A 134 -5.09 -9.07 5.31
N LEU A 135 -4.98 -10.32 5.74
CA LEU A 135 -6.01 -11.02 6.52
C LEU A 135 -5.49 -11.29 7.93
N PHE A 136 -6.27 -10.94 8.96
CA PHE A 136 -5.88 -11.20 10.36
C PHE A 136 -7.11 -11.28 11.27
N ARG A 137 -6.97 -11.97 12.41
CA ARG A 137 -7.99 -12.02 13.46
C ARG A 137 -8.22 -10.62 14.05
N ARG A 138 -9.46 -10.25 14.25
CA ARG A 138 -9.81 -9.00 14.93
C ARG A 138 -9.12 -8.93 16.29
N GLY A 139 -8.45 -7.81 16.56
CA GLY A 139 -7.68 -7.60 17.79
C GLY A 139 -6.29 -8.22 17.83
N ALA A 140 -5.86 -8.95 16.78
CA ALA A 140 -4.53 -9.58 16.76
C ALA A 140 -3.38 -8.57 16.68
N GLY A 141 -3.59 -7.39 16.12
CA GLY A 141 -2.54 -6.39 15.94
C GLY A 141 -3.01 -5.09 15.31
N ARG A 142 -2.06 -4.21 15.03
CA ARG A 142 -2.27 -2.87 14.45
C ARG A 142 -1.11 -2.48 13.53
N LEU A 143 -1.37 -1.54 12.62
CA LEU A 143 -0.33 -0.87 11.84
C LEU A 143 0.44 0.11 12.73
N ASP A 144 1.76 0.21 12.51
CA ASP A 144 2.61 1.24 13.13
C ASP A 144 2.40 2.61 12.48
N ASP A 145 3.05 3.64 13.03
CA ASP A 145 2.95 5.03 12.54
C ASP A 145 4.02 5.37 11.49
N ALA A 146 4.74 4.38 10.94
CA ALA A 146 5.79 4.62 9.95
C ALA A 146 5.18 4.98 8.58
N GLU A 147 5.49 6.17 8.08
CA GLU A 147 5.01 6.63 6.77
C GLU A 147 6.12 6.57 5.71
N PRO A 148 5.80 6.22 4.49
CA PRO A 148 4.52 5.74 3.94
C PRO A 148 4.31 4.22 4.03
N HIS A 149 5.25 3.48 4.61
CA HIS A 149 5.28 2.02 4.65
C HIS A 149 5.02 1.50 6.06
N ASN A 150 3.76 1.49 6.44
CA ASN A 150 3.32 0.95 7.73
C ASN A 150 3.55 -0.57 7.80
N LYS A 151 4.01 -1.04 8.96
CA LYS A 151 4.11 -2.46 9.26
C LYS A 151 2.99 -2.86 10.20
N PHE A 152 2.41 -4.03 9.97
CA PHE A 152 1.44 -4.59 10.89
C PHE A 152 2.18 -5.28 12.04
N ILE A 153 1.98 -4.76 13.26
CA ILE A 153 2.55 -5.30 14.50
C ILE A 153 1.50 -6.20 15.15
N PHE A 154 1.81 -7.48 15.34
CA PHE A 154 0.89 -8.46 15.89
C PHE A 154 1.61 -9.49 16.77
N GLN A 155 0.83 -10.21 17.59
CA GLN A 155 1.31 -11.32 18.40
C GLN A 155 0.66 -12.62 17.94
N GLY A 156 1.43 -13.69 17.88
CA GLY A 156 0.95 -15.01 17.44
C GLY A 156 1.62 -15.48 16.16
N ARG A 157 1.14 -16.61 15.63
CA ARG A 157 1.68 -17.21 14.39
C ARG A 157 1.06 -16.56 13.15
N SER A 158 1.84 -16.45 12.11
CA SER A 158 1.37 -16.07 10.77
C SER A 158 1.58 -17.22 9.78
N ALA A 159 0.81 -17.18 8.68
CA ALA A 159 0.97 -18.06 7.54
C ALA A 159 0.91 -17.27 6.22
N HIS A 160 1.06 -17.97 5.11
CA HIS A 160 0.97 -17.39 3.78
C HIS A 160 -0.17 -18.04 3.02
N LEU A 161 -0.94 -17.21 2.30
CA LEU A 161 -1.82 -17.62 1.24
C LEU A 161 -1.03 -17.69 -0.05
N SER A 162 -1.42 -18.57 -0.96
CA SER A 162 -0.73 -18.82 -2.22
C SER A 162 -1.28 -17.94 -3.34
N GLU A 163 -2.60 -17.72 -3.29
CA GLU A 163 -3.31 -17.02 -4.35
C GLU A 163 -3.11 -15.50 -4.24
N PRO A 164 -2.83 -14.82 -5.36
CA PRO A 164 -2.48 -13.41 -5.37
C PRO A 164 -3.70 -12.50 -5.39
N LEU A 165 -3.50 -11.31 -4.81
CA LEU A 165 -4.35 -10.15 -4.94
C LEU A 165 -3.92 -9.34 -6.18
N ASP A 166 -4.84 -8.98 -7.06
CA ASP A 166 -4.54 -8.08 -8.16
C ASP A 166 -4.45 -6.64 -7.67
N HIS A 167 -3.38 -5.92 -8.04
CA HIS A 167 -3.11 -4.54 -7.62
C HIS A 167 -2.82 -3.66 -8.84
N TYR A 168 -3.74 -2.76 -9.13
CA TYR A 168 -3.67 -1.82 -10.26
C TYR A 168 -2.95 -0.53 -9.83
N THR A 169 -1.65 -0.61 -9.70
CA THR A 169 -0.79 0.41 -9.07
C THR A 169 -0.90 1.78 -9.74
N GLU A 170 -0.69 1.84 -11.05
CA GLU A 170 -0.86 3.04 -11.86
C GLU A 170 -1.46 2.68 -13.22
N ARG A 171 -2.52 3.38 -13.59
CA ARG A 171 -3.16 3.22 -14.91
C ARG A 171 -2.44 4.03 -15.99
N THR A 172 -1.93 5.20 -15.63
CA THR A 172 -1.25 6.13 -16.53
C THR A 172 0.06 6.66 -15.94
N ILE A 173 0.93 7.19 -16.82
CA ILE A 173 2.15 7.88 -16.37
C ILE A 173 1.80 9.14 -15.56
N ALA A 174 0.69 9.81 -15.86
CA ALA A 174 0.22 10.97 -15.09
C ALA A 174 -0.13 10.59 -13.64
N ASP A 175 -0.81 9.44 -13.44
CA ASP A 175 -1.12 8.93 -12.09
C ASP A 175 0.17 8.57 -11.34
N HIS A 176 1.14 7.98 -12.04
CA HIS A 176 2.46 7.71 -11.48
C HIS A 176 3.09 8.97 -10.91
N PHE A 177 3.19 10.05 -11.69
CA PHE A 177 3.83 11.30 -11.24
C PHE A 177 3.07 11.99 -10.11
N ARG A 178 1.73 11.89 -10.07
CA ARG A 178 0.92 12.40 -8.96
C ARG A 178 1.27 11.70 -7.64
N LYS A 179 1.27 10.35 -7.64
CA LYS A 179 1.68 9.53 -6.48
C LYS A 179 3.16 9.74 -6.14
N PHE A 180 4.03 9.78 -7.15
CA PHE A 180 5.48 9.94 -7.03
C PHE A 180 5.88 11.19 -6.25
N ASN A 181 5.26 12.34 -6.55
CA ASN A 181 5.58 13.58 -5.83
C ASN A 181 5.26 13.47 -4.34
N ASN A 182 4.11 12.89 -4.00
CA ASN A 182 3.69 12.70 -2.61
C ASN A 182 4.60 11.70 -1.88
N PHE A 183 4.80 10.51 -2.44
CA PHE A 183 5.61 9.46 -1.80
C PHE A 183 7.09 9.84 -1.65
N THR A 184 7.67 10.57 -2.61
CA THR A 184 9.06 11.07 -2.46
C THR A 184 9.17 12.09 -1.35
N THR A 185 8.13 12.92 -1.11
CA THR A 185 8.09 13.88 0.01
C THR A 185 8.02 13.15 1.35
N LEU A 186 7.08 12.21 1.51
CA LEU A 186 6.95 11.42 2.74
C LEU A 186 8.23 10.63 3.05
N ALA A 187 8.81 9.99 2.04
CA ALA A 187 10.05 9.24 2.20
C ALA A 187 11.26 10.13 2.54
N ALA A 188 11.31 11.36 2.05
CA ALA A 188 12.33 12.34 2.43
C ALA A 188 12.16 12.80 3.88
N GLN A 189 10.94 13.08 4.31
CA GLN A 189 10.61 13.45 5.69
C GLN A 189 10.98 12.32 6.68
N GLU A 190 10.61 11.10 6.37
CA GLU A 190 10.96 9.93 7.20
C GLU A 190 12.47 9.76 7.29
N ARG A 191 13.18 9.90 6.15
CA ARG A 191 14.63 9.80 6.13
C ARG A 191 15.33 10.92 6.91
N ALA A 192 14.72 12.11 6.98
CA ALA A 192 15.21 13.25 7.76
C ALA A 192 15.22 13.01 9.28
N LYS A 193 14.46 12.04 9.78
CA LYS A 193 14.49 11.64 11.20
C LYS A 193 15.83 11.03 11.59
N THR A 194 16.49 10.31 10.67
CA THR A 194 17.71 9.53 10.95
C THR A 194 18.96 10.07 10.23
N LYS A 195 18.81 10.67 9.04
CA LYS A 195 19.92 11.14 8.21
C LYS A 195 20.09 12.66 8.34
N ARG A 196 21.32 13.12 8.67
CA ARG A 196 21.64 14.52 8.95
C ARG A 196 22.35 15.25 7.80
N SER A 197 22.82 14.54 6.79
CA SER A 197 23.50 15.12 5.64
C SER A 197 23.21 14.33 4.36
N VAL A 198 23.27 15.01 3.22
CA VAL A 198 23.17 14.39 1.89
C VAL A 198 24.43 14.77 1.11
N HIS A 199 25.09 13.78 0.53
CA HIS A 199 26.30 13.95 -0.25
C HIS A 199 26.02 13.75 -1.75
N TRP A 200 26.90 14.22 -2.62
CA TRP A 200 26.76 14.06 -4.07
C TRP A 200 26.61 12.59 -4.49
N PHE A 201 27.23 11.65 -3.75
CA PHE A 201 27.04 10.22 -3.95
C PHE A 201 25.58 9.78 -3.81
N ASP A 202 24.84 10.33 -2.86
CA ASP A 202 23.41 10.02 -2.66
C ASP A 202 22.55 10.47 -3.86
N LEU A 203 22.98 11.54 -4.54
CA LEU A 203 22.26 12.13 -5.67
C LEU A 203 22.65 11.52 -7.02
N ALA A 204 23.92 11.14 -7.21
CA ALA A 204 24.41 10.63 -8.48
C ALA A 204 24.48 9.09 -8.51
N PHE A 205 25.19 8.48 -7.56
CA PHE A 205 25.48 7.04 -7.61
C PHE A 205 24.29 6.18 -7.15
N ARG A 206 23.56 6.59 -6.10
CA ARG A 206 22.41 5.78 -5.64
C ARG A 206 21.32 5.62 -6.69
N PRO A 207 20.89 6.67 -7.43
CA PRO A 207 19.96 6.51 -8.54
C PRO A 207 20.46 5.55 -9.62
N PHE A 208 21.73 5.70 -10.02
CA PHE A 208 22.37 4.81 -11.00
C PHE A 208 22.34 3.34 -10.53
N LEU A 209 22.79 3.08 -9.30
CA LEU A 209 22.75 1.74 -8.73
C LEU A 209 21.30 1.21 -8.59
N THR A 210 20.33 2.09 -8.33
CA THR A 210 18.92 1.71 -8.28
C THR A 210 18.42 1.26 -9.64
N PHE A 211 18.75 1.99 -10.71
CA PHE A 211 18.42 1.57 -12.07
C PHE A 211 18.94 0.16 -12.36
N TRP A 212 20.23 -0.09 -12.17
CA TRP A 212 20.85 -1.38 -12.43
C TRP A 212 20.30 -2.50 -11.54
N LYS A 213 19.98 -2.19 -10.28
CA LYS A 213 19.30 -3.14 -9.38
C LYS A 213 17.98 -3.62 -9.94
N TYR A 214 17.13 -2.72 -10.46
CA TYR A 214 15.81 -3.08 -10.99
C TYR A 214 15.90 -3.66 -12.39
N TYR A 215 16.70 -3.06 -13.26
CA TYR A 215 16.79 -3.44 -14.66
C TYR A 215 17.57 -4.75 -14.87
N ALA A 216 18.79 -4.83 -14.33
CA ALA A 216 19.64 -6.01 -14.51
C ALA A 216 19.43 -7.05 -13.40
N ARG A 217 19.72 -6.72 -12.13
CA ARG A 217 19.71 -7.72 -11.04
C ARG A 217 18.32 -8.32 -10.78
N ARG A 218 17.26 -7.50 -10.84
CA ARG A 218 15.86 -7.95 -10.72
C ARG A 218 15.22 -8.28 -12.05
N GLN A 219 16.02 -8.39 -13.11
CA GLN A 219 15.63 -8.84 -14.44
C GLN A 219 14.52 -8.01 -15.08
N GLY A 220 14.43 -6.71 -14.78
CA GLY A 220 13.44 -5.81 -15.36
C GLY A 220 13.49 -5.77 -16.88
N PHE A 221 14.66 -6.01 -17.51
CA PHE A 221 14.80 -6.11 -18.97
C PHE A 221 13.86 -7.15 -19.60
N ARG A 222 13.44 -8.17 -18.87
CA ARG A 222 12.49 -9.20 -19.34
C ARG A 222 11.07 -8.67 -19.54
N GLU A 223 10.74 -7.52 -18.95
CA GLU A 223 9.44 -6.85 -19.11
C GLU A 223 9.42 -5.88 -20.30
N GLY A 224 10.53 -5.76 -21.06
CA GLY A 224 10.65 -4.86 -22.18
C GLY A 224 10.54 -3.39 -21.76
N MET A 225 9.75 -2.59 -22.49
CA MET A 225 9.59 -1.16 -22.20
C MET A 225 9.05 -0.89 -20.81
N HIS A 226 8.10 -1.70 -20.30
CA HIS A 226 7.58 -1.56 -18.93
C HIS A 226 8.66 -1.69 -17.87
N GLY A 227 9.53 -2.71 -17.99
CA GLY A 227 10.62 -2.91 -17.04
C GLY A 227 11.69 -1.83 -17.12
N PHE A 228 11.94 -1.30 -18.31
CA PHE A 228 12.81 -0.13 -18.50
C PHE A 228 12.23 1.09 -17.79
N LEU A 229 10.96 1.45 -18.04
CA LEU A 229 10.29 2.59 -17.42
C LEU A 229 10.25 2.46 -15.89
N ILE A 230 9.89 1.29 -15.36
CA ILE A 230 9.88 1.03 -13.91
C ILE A 230 11.29 1.24 -13.32
N SER A 231 12.35 0.78 -14.00
CA SER A 231 13.72 0.94 -13.53
C SER A 231 14.17 2.40 -13.54
N VAL A 232 13.77 3.17 -14.58
CA VAL A 232 14.01 4.62 -14.66
C VAL A 232 13.27 5.34 -13.55
N PHE A 233 11.98 5.07 -13.35
CA PHE A 233 11.18 5.73 -12.32
C PHE A 233 11.65 5.38 -10.89
N ALA A 234 12.10 4.16 -10.64
CA ALA A 234 12.73 3.79 -9.37
C ALA A 234 14.05 4.55 -9.13
N SER A 235 14.83 4.77 -10.18
CA SER A 235 16.02 5.61 -10.15
C SER A 235 15.68 7.07 -9.86
N MET A 236 14.72 7.64 -10.59
CA MET A 236 14.21 9.00 -10.37
C MET A 236 13.65 9.18 -8.96
N TYR A 237 12.89 8.19 -8.45
CA TYR A 237 12.39 8.21 -7.08
C TYR A 237 13.53 8.34 -6.08
N THR A 238 14.60 7.58 -6.27
CA THR A 238 15.78 7.65 -5.40
C THR A 238 16.43 9.04 -5.46
N PHE A 239 16.61 9.59 -6.66
CA PHE A 239 17.15 10.94 -6.85
C PHE A 239 16.29 12.01 -6.16
N VAL A 240 14.99 12.06 -6.50
CA VAL A 240 14.07 13.11 -5.99
C VAL A 240 13.90 13.03 -4.47
N LYS A 241 13.83 11.83 -3.91
CA LYS A 241 13.80 11.64 -2.44
C LYS A 241 15.03 12.26 -1.76
N TYR A 242 16.24 12.03 -2.29
CA TYR A 242 17.45 12.61 -1.69
C TYR A 242 17.58 14.11 -1.99
N ALA A 243 17.11 14.60 -3.13
CA ALA A 243 17.06 16.03 -3.42
C ALA A 243 16.14 16.77 -2.45
N LYS A 244 14.92 16.26 -2.21
CA LYS A 244 13.98 16.81 -1.21
C LYS A 244 14.55 16.74 0.21
N LEU A 245 15.25 15.66 0.55
CA LEU A 245 15.93 15.55 1.84
C LEU A 245 17.01 16.61 2.00
N TRP A 246 17.84 16.82 0.98
CA TRP A 246 18.87 17.86 0.98
C TRP A 246 18.27 19.26 1.17
N GLU A 247 17.21 19.59 0.42
CA GLU A 247 16.48 20.84 0.54
C GLU A 247 15.97 21.07 1.97
N SER A 248 15.27 20.08 2.54
CA SER A 248 14.72 20.12 3.89
C SER A 248 15.81 20.32 4.97
N LEU A 249 16.94 19.65 4.86
CA LEU A 249 18.04 19.78 5.80
C LEU A 249 18.69 21.17 5.70
N ARG A 250 18.82 21.72 4.50
CA ARG A 250 19.37 23.07 4.26
C ARG A 250 18.46 24.15 4.85
N GLN A 251 17.15 24.03 4.67
CA GLN A 251 16.17 24.97 5.26
C GLN A 251 16.24 24.96 6.78
N ARG A 252 16.37 23.79 7.42
CA ARG A 252 16.53 23.68 8.88
C ARG A 252 17.81 24.36 9.37
N GLN A 253 18.94 24.22 8.65
CA GLN A 253 20.20 24.88 9.01
C GLN A 253 20.10 26.41 8.91
N GLN A 254 19.42 26.94 7.90
CA GLN A 254 19.22 28.38 7.76
C GLN A 254 18.37 28.99 8.91
N LEU A 255 17.32 28.24 9.33
CA LEU A 255 16.48 28.65 10.44
C LEU A 255 17.20 28.61 11.80
N THR A 256 18.17 27.74 11.98
CA THR A 256 19.00 27.69 13.20
C THR A 256 20.07 28.76 13.22
N ASN A 257 20.69 29.06 12.07
CA ASN A 257 21.74 30.08 11.96
C ASN A 257 21.19 31.53 11.91
N GLY A 258 19.91 31.74 11.57
CA GLY A 258 19.26 33.06 11.54
C GLY A 258 18.65 33.48 12.88
N LYS A 259 18.77 32.67 13.94
CA LYS A 259 18.30 32.98 15.31
C LYS A 259 19.44 33.29 16.30
N GLY A 260 20.67 33.37 15.84
CA GLY A 260 21.84 33.85 16.58
C GLY A 260 22.25 35.20 16.06
#